data_89214cb6c8c98cf35ed05f0c9ddaa920
#
_entry.id   89214cb6c8c98cf35ed05f0c9ddaa920
#
_cell.length_a   1.000
_cell.length_b   1.000
_cell.length_c   1.000
_cell.angle_alpha   90.00
_cell.angle_beta   90.00
_cell.angle_gamma   90.00
#
_symmetry.space_group_name_H-M   'P 1'
#
loop_
_entity.id
_entity.type
_entity.pdbx_description
1 polymer ?
#
loop_
_entity_poly.entity_id
_entity_poly.type
_entity_poly.pdbx_seq_one_letter_code
_entity_poly.pdbx_strand_id
1 'polypeptide(L)'
;DRYMHWVDDHAEEYRLDRNNVFIVGDSAGGQMAEQYVTILTNPDYAKLFPYKPLNLKFRAVGLNCAASFVLTPESLEGLESLYFTPESVNKHREQLDVEKYIDSNFLPTFLITSNEDFLHDMQFTLFGFLLGRGVHAICKSYGDKDHPRHHVFFVNQKDEIADIANDEEIEFFREHMKKD
;
A
#
# COMPACT_ATOMS: atom_id res chain seq x y z
N ASP A 1 -7.86 2.71 11.11
CA ASP A 1 -9.30 2.48 11.25
C ASP A 1 -10.06 3.75 11.69
N ARG A 2 -9.65 4.45 12.78
CA ARG A 2 -10.34 5.66 13.29
C ARG A 2 -10.53 6.76 12.25
N TYR A 3 -9.52 7.05 11.42
CA TYR A 3 -9.63 8.06 10.36
C TYR A 3 -10.61 7.66 9.27
N MET A 4 -10.66 6.39 8.90
CA MET A 4 -11.59 5.90 7.89
C MET A 4 -13.04 5.95 8.36
N HIS A 5 -13.29 5.73 9.66
CA HIS A 5 -14.62 5.93 10.23
C HIS A 5 -15.01 7.42 10.20
N TRP A 6 -14.09 8.31 10.54
CA TRP A 6 -14.34 9.74 10.44
C TRP A 6 -14.70 10.16 8.99
N VAL A 7 -13.97 9.64 7.98
CA VAL A 7 -14.27 9.89 6.56
C VAL A 7 -15.66 9.37 6.19
N ASP A 8 -16.01 8.16 6.63
CA ASP A 8 -17.32 7.57 6.38
C ASP A 8 -18.45 8.38 7.02
N ASP A 9 -18.29 8.77 8.29
CA ASP A 9 -19.28 9.54 9.05
C ASP A 9 -19.52 10.93 8.45
N HIS A 10 -18.51 11.56 7.85
CA HIS A 10 -18.57 12.91 7.28
C HIS A 10 -18.67 12.94 5.76
N ALA A 11 -18.79 11.78 5.09
CA ALA A 11 -18.77 11.71 3.64
C ALA A 11 -19.88 12.54 2.98
N GLU A 12 -21.06 12.62 3.57
CA GLU A 12 -22.17 13.44 3.04
C GLU A 12 -21.87 14.95 3.19
N GLU A 13 -21.38 15.35 4.35
CA GLU A 13 -21.01 16.75 4.63
C GLU A 13 -19.96 17.26 3.65
N TYR A 14 -18.93 16.45 3.37
CA TYR A 14 -17.83 16.81 2.45
C TYR A 14 -18.07 16.39 1.00
N ARG A 15 -19.26 15.84 0.69
CA ARG A 15 -19.64 15.37 -0.66
C ARG A 15 -18.64 14.35 -1.23
N LEU A 16 -18.17 13.44 -0.40
CA LEU A 16 -17.26 12.37 -0.80
C LEU A 16 -18.05 11.20 -1.42
N ASP A 17 -17.51 10.63 -2.48
CA ASP A 17 -18.08 9.43 -3.08
C ASP A 17 -17.67 8.18 -2.31
N ARG A 18 -18.58 7.66 -1.50
CA ARG A 18 -18.37 6.41 -0.74
C ARG A 18 -18.16 5.19 -1.64
N ASN A 19 -18.53 5.25 -2.91
CA ASN A 19 -18.43 4.12 -3.83
C ASN A 19 -17.08 4.04 -4.55
N ASN A 20 -16.30 5.11 -4.53
CA ASN A 20 -15.02 5.20 -5.24
C ASN A 20 -13.93 5.75 -4.31
N VAL A 21 -13.48 4.91 -3.38
CA VAL A 21 -12.42 5.24 -2.42
C VAL A 21 -11.13 4.52 -2.81
N PHE A 22 -10.02 5.22 -2.72
CA PHE A 22 -8.69 4.70 -2.99
C PHE A 22 -7.79 4.94 -1.78
N ILE A 23 -6.84 4.06 -1.55
CA ILE A 23 -5.83 4.20 -0.50
C ILE A 23 -4.47 4.34 -1.18
N VAL A 24 -3.69 5.31 -0.76
CA VAL A 24 -2.30 5.46 -1.17
C VAL A 24 -1.43 5.52 0.08
N GLY A 25 -0.32 4.84 0.06
CA GLY A 25 0.67 4.88 1.12
C GLY A 25 2.08 4.75 0.58
N ASP A 26 3.00 5.55 1.13
CA ASP A 26 4.41 5.52 0.79
C ASP A 26 5.27 5.04 1.96
N SER A 27 6.33 4.31 1.66
CA SER A 27 7.28 3.82 2.66
C SER A 27 6.58 3.03 3.79
N ALA A 28 6.72 3.45 5.03
CA ALA A 28 5.96 2.91 6.17
C ALA A 28 4.44 3.11 6.02
N GLY A 29 4.00 4.19 5.33
CA GLY A 29 2.60 4.39 4.98
C GLY A 29 2.10 3.36 3.97
N GLY A 30 2.96 2.88 3.07
CA GLY A 30 2.68 1.78 2.15
C GLY A 30 2.44 0.46 2.91
N GLN A 31 3.29 0.15 3.87
CA GLN A 31 3.09 -0.99 4.78
C GLN A 31 1.75 -0.90 5.54
N MET A 32 1.42 0.29 6.05
CA MET A 32 0.13 0.51 6.73
C MET A 32 -1.06 0.37 5.78
N ALA A 33 -0.93 0.81 4.52
CA ALA A 33 -1.97 0.68 3.49
C ALA A 33 -2.18 -0.79 3.11
N GLU A 34 -1.10 -1.54 2.89
CA GLU A 34 -1.13 -2.98 2.62
C GLU A 34 -1.83 -3.75 3.74
N GLN A 35 -1.45 -3.49 5.00
CA GLN A 35 -2.09 -4.09 6.17
C GLN A 35 -3.58 -3.74 6.24
N TYR A 36 -3.95 -2.48 6.02
CA TYR A 36 -5.33 -2.06 6.11
C TYR A 36 -6.19 -2.67 4.99
N VAL A 37 -5.68 -2.72 3.76
CA VAL A 37 -6.37 -3.41 2.66
C VAL A 37 -6.55 -4.89 2.96
N THR A 38 -5.56 -5.55 3.56
CA THR A 38 -5.68 -6.95 3.97
C THR A 38 -6.78 -7.14 5.03
N ILE A 39 -6.92 -6.19 5.98
CA ILE A 39 -8.05 -6.19 6.93
C ILE A 39 -9.39 -6.07 6.20
N LEU A 40 -9.47 -5.23 5.17
CA LEU A 40 -10.70 -5.01 4.39
C LEU A 40 -11.10 -6.22 3.55
N THR A 41 -10.14 -6.99 3.06
CA THR A 41 -10.35 -8.02 2.04
C THR A 41 -10.27 -9.45 2.57
N ASN A 42 -9.69 -9.65 3.76
CA ASN A 42 -9.55 -10.96 4.39
C ASN A 42 -10.23 -11.00 5.77
N PRO A 43 -11.39 -11.68 5.91
CA PRO A 43 -12.13 -11.72 7.18
C PRO A 43 -11.38 -12.40 8.33
N ASP A 44 -10.47 -13.34 8.04
CA ASP A 44 -9.71 -14.02 9.10
C ASP A 44 -8.60 -13.11 9.63
N TYR A 45 -7.99 -12.31 8.76
CA TYR A 45 -7.04 -11.28 9.19
C TYR A 45 -7.73 -10.15 9.99
N ALA A 46 -8.91 -9.74 9.55
CA ALA A 46 -9.70 -8.71 10.24
C ALA A 46 -10.00 -9.06 11.71
N LYS A 47 -10.17 -10.36 12.03
CA LYS A 47 -10.41 -10.84 13.41
C LYS A 47 -9.25 -10.57 14.37
N LEU A 48 -8.04 -10.34 13.86
CA LEU A 48 -6.86 -10.02 14.66
C LEU A 48 -6.86 -8.58 15.19
N PHE A 49 -7.82 -7.77 14.75
CA PHE A 49 -7.92 -6.33 15.05
C PHE A 49 -9.29 -5.96 15.59
N PRO A 50 -9.40 -4.89 16.38
CA PRO A 50 -10.69 -4.33 16.77
C PRO A 50 -11.35 -3.55 15.61
N TYR A 51 -11.44 -4.21 14.43
CA TYR A 51 -11.96 -3.62 13.21
C TYR A 51 -13.48 -3.55 13.22
N LYS A 52 -14.02 -2.45 12.71
CA LYS A 52 -15.46 -2.28 12.47
C LYS A 52 -15.69 -2.01 10.98
N PRO A 53 -16.72 -2.65 10.37
CA PRO A 53 -17.05 -2.42 8.97
C PRO A 53 -17.39 -0.96 8.66
N LEU A 54 -17.07 -0.55 7.45
CA LEU A 54 -17.32 0.78 6.89
C LEU A 54 -18.33 0.71 5.73
N ASN A 55 -18.97 1.83 5.42
CA ASN A 55 -19.79 1.97 4.21
C ASN A 55 -18.98 2.39 2.98
N LEU A 56 -17.70 2.70 3.16
CA LEU A 56 -16.77 3.04 2.09
C LEU A 56 -16.46 1.83 1.21
N LYS A 57 -16.42 2.02 -0.10
CA LYS A 57 -16.08 0.99 -1.09
C LYS A 57 -14.70 1.30 -1.69
N PHE A 58 -13.70 0.60 -1.20
CA PHE A 58 -12.33 0.71 -1.70
C PHE A 58 -12.19 -0.01 -3.03
N ARG A 59 -11.55 0.63 -4.02
CA ARG A 59 -11.48 0.14 -5.40
C ARG A 59 -10.09 -0.28 -5.83
N ALA A 60 -9.07 0.42 -5.38
CA ALA A 60 -7.68 0.10 -5.64
C ALA A 60 -6.79 0.70 -4.56
N VAL A 61 -5.52 0.32 -4.56
CA VAL A 61 -4.51 0.80 -3.62
C VAL A 61 -3.22 1.14 -4.37
N GLY A 62 -2.57 2.24 -3.96
CA GLY A 62 -1.21 2.60 -4.32
C GLY A 62 -0.25 2.23 -3.19
N LEU A 63 0.73 1.38 -3.47
CA LEU A 63 1.77 0.97 -2.54
C LEU A 63 3.12 1.48 -3.06
N ASN A 64 3.50 2.67 -2.64
CA ASN A 64 4.58 3.42 -3.24
C ASN A 64 5.84 3.34 -2.39
N CYS A 65 6.94 2.80 -2.94
CA CYS A 65 8.17 2.54 -2.17
C CYS A 65 7.86 1.86 -0.82
N ALA A 66 6.90 0.92 -0.80
CA ALA A 66 6.33 0.39 0.44
C ALA A 66 7.29 -0.56 1.16
N ALA A 67 7.32 -0.49 2.49
CA ALA A 67 8.08 -1.37 3.36
C ALA A 67 7.28 -2.65 3.68
N SER A 68 7.14 -3.55 2.70
CA SER A 68 6.44 -4.83 2.84
C SER A 68 7.34 -5.92 3.44
N PHE A 69 6.82 -7.11 3.71
CA PHE A 69 7.57 -8.25 4.23
C PHE A 69 8.36 -7.96 5.51
N VAL A 70 7.75 -7.24 6.45
CA VAL A 70 8.41 -6.76 7.69
C VAL A 70 8.98 -7.88 8.56
N LEU A 71 8.54 -9.13 8.41
CA LEU A 71 9.02 -10.27 9.19
C LEU A 71 10.21 -11.00 8.58
N THR A 72 10.75 -10.54 7.44
CA THR A 72 12.00 -11.13 6.92
C THR A 72 13.20 -10.77 7.81
N PRO A 73 14.24 -11.61 7.87
CA PRO A 73 15.44 -11.27 8.64
C PRO A 73 16.06 -9.94 8.23
N GLU A 74 16.11 -9.66 6.92
CA GLU A 74 16.66 -8.42 6.36
C GLU A 74 15.90 -7.20 6.85
N SER A 75 14.56 -7.28 6.89
CA SER A 75 13.71 -6.21 7.39
C SER A 75 13.92 -6.01 8.90
N LEU A 76 13.84 -7.09 9.69
CA LEU A 76 13.95 -7.02 11.15
C LEU A 76 15.33 -6.64 11.66
N GLU A 77 16.40 -6.90 10.91
CA GLU A 77 17.78 -6.48 11.22
C GLU A 77 18.10 -5.08 10.64
N GLY A 78 17.28 -4.60 9.70
CA GLY A 78 17.42 -3.32 9.01
C GLY A 78 16.67 -2.17 9.66
N LEU A 79 16.02 -1.35 8.82
CA LEU A 79 15.33 -0.13 9.23
C LEU A 79 14.17 -0.40 10.20
N GLU A 80 13.46 -1.52 10.00
CA GLU A 80 12.31 -1.92 10.81
C GLU A 80 12.69 -2.22 12.26
N SER A 81 13.95 -2.55 12.54
CA SER A 81 14.45 -2.73 13.90
C SER A 81 14.30 -1.48 14.78
N LEU A 82 14.19 -0.31 14.17
CA LEU A 82 13.93 0.95 14.85
C LEU A 82 12.47 1.10 15.33
N TYR A 83 11.56 0.36 14.71
CA TYR A 83 10.12 0.43 14.99
C TYR A 83 9.59 -0.82 15.70
N PHE A 84 10.14 -1.98 15.37
CA PHE A 84 9.69 -3.27 15.88
C PHE A 84 10.75 -3.91 16.78
N THR A 85 10.60 -3.74 18.09
CA THR A 85 11.45 -4.46 19.04
C THR A 85 11.15 -5.96 18.98
N PRO A 86 12.12 -6.85 19.32
CA PRO A 86 11.89 -8.30 19.36
C PRO A 86 10.67 -8.70 20.20
N GLU A 87 10.40 -7.99 21.29
CA GLU A 87 9.23 -8.20 22.14
C GLU A 87 7.94 -7.85 21.39
N SER A 88 7.92 -6.70 20.70
CA SER A 88 6.77 -6.26 19.88
C SER A 88 6.51 -7.23 18.74
N VAL A 89 7.54 -7.66 18.02
CA VAL A 89 7.42 -8.65 16.94
C VAL A 89 6.84 -9.96 17.47
N ASN A 90 7.35 -10.50 18.57
CA ASN A 90 6.85 -11.74 19.15
C ASN A 90 5.38 -11.62 19.58
N LYS A 91 5.00 -10.50 20.19
CA LYS A 91 3.65 -10.25 20.69
C LYS A 91 2.63 -10.07 19.55
N HIS A 92 3.04 -9.43 18.44
CA HIS A 92 2.16 -9.05 17.34
C HIS A 92 2.49 -9.78 16.03
N ARG A 93 3.23 -10.89 16.11
CA ARG A 93 3.75 -11.59 14.94
C ARG A 93 2.67 -11.88 13.89
N GLU A 94 1.52 -12.36 14.32
CA GLU A 94 0.43 -12.72 13.40
C GLU A 94 -0.19 -11.48 12.72
N GLN A 95 -0.21 -10.36 13.41
CA GLN A 95 -0.65 -9.07 12.85
C GLN A 95 0.38 -8.47 11.90
N LEU A 96 1.67 -8.80 12.05
CA LEU A 96 2.76 -8.33 11.20
C LEU A 96 2.99 -9.23 9.97
N ASP A 97 2.43 -10.45 9.96
CA ASP A 97 2.53 -11.42 8.86
C ASP A 97 1.42 -11.16 7.83
N VAL A 98 1.43 -9.95 7.25
CA VAL A 98 0.37 -9.44 6.37
C VAL A 98 0.22 -10.31 5.13
N GLU A 99 1.33 -10.64 4.50
CA GLU A 99 1.38 -11.34 3.21
C GLU A 99 0.81 -12.77 3.30
N LYS A 100 0.82 -13.38 4.49
CA LYS A 100 0.17 -14.67 4.75
C LYS A 100 -1.33 -14.64 4.44
N TYR A 101 -1.97 -13.48 4.60
CA TYR A 101 -3.41 -13.29 4.47
C TYR A 101 -3.84 -12.65 3.16
N ILE A 102 -2.89 -12.24 2.31
CA ILE A 102 -3.19 -11.72 0.98
C ILE A 102 -3.61 -12.87 0.06
N ASP A 103 -4.78 -12.75 -0.53
CA ASP A 103 -5.33 -13.67 -1.53
C ASP A 103 -5.90 -12.91 -2.73
N SER A 104 -6.58 -13.60 -3.64
CA SER A 104 -7.16 -13.00 -4.86
C SER A 104 -8.26 -11.96 -4.62
N ASN A 105 -8.70 -11.76 -3.39
CA ASN A 105 -9.64 -10.70 -3.03
C ASN A 105 -8.95 -9.37 -2.71
N PHE A 106 -7.61 -9.37 -2.59
CA PHE A 106 -6.86 -8.14 -2.38
C PHE A 106 -7.15 -7.14 -3.50
N LEU A 107 -7.11 -5.84 -3.18
CA LEU A 107 -7.48 -4.81 -4.16
C LEU A 107 -6.49 -4.74 -5.32
N PRO A 108 -6.95 -4.33 -6.52
CA PRO A 108 -6.06 -3.93 -7.59
C PRO A 108 -5.01 -2.95 -7.10
N THR A 109 -3.75 -3.18 -7.44
CA THR A 109 -2.60 -2.51 -6.81
C THR A 109 -1.70 -1.83 -7.83
N PHE A 110 -1.38 -0.56 -7.61
CA PHE A 110 -0.32 0.15 -8.32
C PHE A 110 0.88 0.31 -7.40
N LEU A 111 2.07 0.01 -7.91
CA LEU A 111 3.32 0.11 -7.15
C LEU A 111 4.26 1.08 -7.86
N ILE A 112 4.73 2.08 -7.14
CA ILE A 112 5.78 3.01 -7.59
C ILE A 112 7.07 2.69 -6.84
N THR A 113 8.19 2.61 -7.58
CA THR A 113 9.53 2.59 -7.03
C THR A 113 10.48 3.39 -7.92
N SER A 114 11.75 3.43 -7.60
CA SER A 114 12.76 4.12 -8.40
C SER A 114 14.11 3.40 -8.35
N ASN A 115 14.96 3.68 -9.34
CA ASN A 115 16.22 2.97 -9.53
C ASN A 115 17.21 3.09 -8.35
N GLU A 116 17.10 4.14 -7.53
CA GLU A 116 17.92 4.37 -6.33
C GLU A 116 17.08 4.31 -5.03
N ASP A 117 15.93 3.66 -5.08
CA ASP A 117 15.14 3.37 -3.90
C ASP A 117 15.74 2.17 -3.16
N PHE A 118 16.02 2.30 -1.87
CA PHE A 118 16.54 1.19 -1.06
C PHE A 118 15.51 0.05 -0.86
N LEU A 119 14.24 0.30 -1.17
CA LEU A 119 13.17 -0.71 -1.20
C LEU A 119 12.83 -1.19 -2.62
N HIS A 120 13.63 -0.81 -3.63
CA HIS A 120 13.39 -1.15 -5.03
C HIS A 120 13.10 -2.65 -5.25
N ASP A 121 13.97 -3.53 -4.80
CA ASP A 121 13.84 -4.97 -5.02
C ASP A 121 12.66 -5.57 -4.23
N MET A 122 12.34 -4.98 -3.08
CA MET A 122 11.16 -5.34 -2.29
C MET A 122 9.87 -5.05 -3.07
N GLN A 123 9.80 -3.93 -3.81
CA GLN A 123 8.63 -3.60 -4.63
C GLN A 123 8.40 -4.62 -5.74
N PHE A 124 9.45 -5.07 -6.42
CA PHE A 124 9.34 -6.13 -7.42
C PHE A 124 9.01 -7.50 -6.81
N THR A 125 9.50 -7.76 -5.62
CA THR A 125 9.12 -8.97 -4.86
C THR A 125 7.64 -8.95 -4.51
N LEU A 126 7.11 -7.83 -4.01
CA LEU A 126 5.70 -7.66 -3.72
C LEU A 126 4.84 -7.77 -4.99
N PHE A 127 5.26 -7.14 -6.08
CA PHE A 127 4.58 -7.24 -7.37
C PHE A 127 4.44 -8.69 -7.82
N GLY A 128 5.55 -9.44 -7.85
CA GLY A 128 5.53 -10.87 -8.22
C GLY A 128 4.66 -11.72 -7.29
N PHE A 129 4.70 -11.41 -5.98
CA PHE A 129 3.87 -12.06 -4.99
C PHE A 129 2.37 -11.81 -5.23
N LEU A 130 1.96 -10.57 -5.47
CA LEU A 130 0.57 -10.19 -5.74
C LEU A 130 0.05 -10.89 -7.01
N LEU A 131 0.82 -10.90 -8.09
CA LEU A 131 0.48 -11.65 -9.32
C LEU A 131 0.31 -13.14 -9.03
N GLY A 132 1.19 -13.74 -8.23
CA GLY A 132 1.10 -15.13 -7.81
C GLY A 132 -0.14 -15.45 -6.97
N ARG A 133 -0.75 -14.45 -6.33
CA ARG A 133 -2.03 -14.55 -5.60
C ARG A 133 -3.25 -14.27 -6.47
N GLY A 134 -3.06 -13.95 -7.76
CA GLY A 134 -4.15 -13.62 -8.69
C GLY A 134 -4.66 -12.18 -8.54
N VAL A 135 -3.90 -11.31 -7.89
CA VAL A 135 -4.22 -9.88 -7.74
C VAL A 135 -3.80 -9.14 -9.00
N HIS A 136 -4.67 -8.27 -9.52
CA HIS A 136 -4.28 -7.35 -10.60
C HIS A 136 -3.32 -6.30 -10.04
N ALA A 137 -2.08 -6.31 -10.52
CA ALA A 137 -1.06 -5.38 -10.07
C ALA A 137 -0.24 -4.82 -11.24
N ILE A 138 0.21 -3.57 -11.10
CA ILE A 138 1.17 -2.91 -11.99
C ILE A 138 2.30 -2.39 -11.11
N CYS A 139 3.56 -2.59 -11.53
CA CYS A 139 4.72 -2.03 -10.86
C CYS A 139 5.52 -1.21 -11.86
N LYS A 140 5.85 0.04 -11.48
CA LYS A 140 6.67 0.94 -12.28
C LYS A 140 7.87 1.43 -11.48
N SER A 141 9.05 1.36 -12.12
CA SER A 141 10.28 1.94 -11.60
C SER A 141 10.67 3.14 -12.46
N TYR A 142 11.00 4.22 -11.81
CA TYR A 142 11.37 5.48 -12.46
C TYR A 142 12.84 5.84 -12.18
N GLY A 143 13.39 6.68 -13.05
CA GLY A 143 14.80 7.01 -13.02
C GLY A 143 15.68 6.03 -13.77
N ASP A 144 16.90 6.48 -14.07
CA ASP A 144 17.94 5.71 -14.74
C ASP A 144 19.32 6.12 -14.19
N LYS A 145 20.38 5.57 -14.78
CA LYS A 145 21.76 5.84 -14.35
C LYS A 145 22.14 7.32 -14.46
N ASP A 146 21.61 8.02 -15.46
CA ASP A 146 21.96 9.42 -15.75
C ASP A 146 21.01 10.40 -15.03
N HIS A 147 19.82 9.93 -14.69
CA HIS A 147 18.78 10.69 -14.01
C HIS A 147 18.21 9.88 -12.83
N PRO A 148 19.01 9.64 -11.77
CA PRO A 148 18.58 8.80 -10.66
C PRO A 148 17.41 9.40 -9.89
N ARG A 149 16.54 8.53 -9.41
CA ARG A 149 15.46 8.87 -8.49
C ARG A 149 15.61 8.04 -7.22
N HIS A 150 15.44 8.71 -6.09
CA HIS A 150 15.59 8.10 -4.77
C HIS A 150 14.24 7.75 -4.17
N HIS A 151 14.28 7.17 -2.98
CA HIS A 151 13.11 6.81 -2.20
C HIS A 151 12.09 7.95 -2.12
N VAL A 152 10.81 7.64 -2.40
CA VAL A 152 9.66 8.56 -2.40
C VAL A 152 9.83 9.82 -3.28
N PHE A 153 10.55 9.73 -4.40
CA PHE A 153 10.80 10.86 -5.32
C PHE A 153 9.51 11.56 -5.78
N PHE A 154 8.41 10.83 -5.89
CA PHE A 154 7.11 11.29 -6.40
C PHE A 154 6.44 12.35 -5.51
N VAL A 155 6.92 12.58 -4.29
CA VAL A 155 6.45 13.70 -3.44
C VAL A 155 7.06 15.04 -3.81
N ASN A 156 8.11 15.04 -4.66
CA ASN A 156 8.76 16.25 -5.14
C ASN A 156 8.00 16.84 -6.34
N GLN A 157 7.05 17.71 -6.10
CA GLN A 157 6.23 18.38 -7.12
C GLN A 157 7.01 19.30 -8.10
N LYS A 158 8.35 19.37 -7.98
CA LYS A 158 9.22 20.09 -8.92
C LYS A 158 9.93 19.15 -9.90
N ASP A 159 9.71 17.86 -9.77
CA ASP A 159 10.27 16.83 -10.64
C ASP A 159 9.20 16.38 -11.65
N GLU A 160 9.42 16.65 -12.92
CA GLU A 160 8.49 16.25 -14.00
C GLU A 160 8.23 14.73 -14.02
N ILE A 161 9.20 13.92 -13.59
CA ILE A 161 9.00 12.46 -13.49
C ILE A 161 8.08 12.08 -12.32
N ALA A 162 8.08 12.89 -11.25
CA ALA A 162 7.11 12.71 -10.17
C ALA A 162 5.67 12.98 -10.64
N ASP A 163 5.46 14.01 -11.45
CA ASP A 163 4.15 14.31 -12.05
C ASP A 163 3.70 13.15 -12.94
N ILE A 164 4.57 12.61 -13.78
CA ILE A 164 4.26 11.44 -14.63
C ILE A 164 3.89 10.23 -13.76
N ALA A 165 4.66 9.94 -12.72
CA ALA A 165 4.39 8.78 -11.85
C ALA A 165 3.03 8.91 -11.13
N ASN A 166 2.72 10.10 -10.63
CA ASN A 166 1.46 10.38 -9.96
C ASN A 166 0.27 10.35 -10.95
N ASP A 167 0.43 10.86 -12.17
CA ASP A 167 -0.61 10.83 -13.20
C ASP A 167 -0.93 9.39 -13.62
N GLU A 168 0.07 8.53 -13.76
CA GLU A 168 -0.13 7.11 -14.08
C GLU A 168 -0.84 6.34 -12.96
N GLU A 169 -0.54 6.64 -11.70
CA GLU A 169 -1.28 6.08 -10.55
C GLU A 169 -2.74 6.56 -10.54
N ILE A 170 -2.97 7.86 -10.78
CA ILE A 170 -4.32 8.41 -10.86
C ILE A 170 -5.11 7.78 -12.01
N GLU A 171 -4.49 7.55 -13.17
CA GLU A 171 -5.16 6.90 -14.30
C GLU A 171 -5.52 5.44 -13.97
N PHE A 172 -4.62 4.71 -13.31
CA PHE A 172 -4.93 3.38 -12.79
C PHE A 172 -6.15 3.41 -11.86
N PHE A 173 -6.26 4.39 -10.97
CA PHE A 173 -7.43 4.53 -10.12
C PHE A 173 -8.70 4.84 -10.90
N ARG A 174 -8.64 5.70 -11.93
CA ARG A 174 -9.78 6.01 -12.81
C ARG A 174 -10.31 4.77 -13.54
N GLU A 175 -9.41 3.87 -13.96
CA GLU A 175 -9.79 2.60 -14.60
C GLU A 175 -10.58 1.69 -13.66
N HIS A 176 -10.33 1.79 -12.34
CA HIS A 176 -10.99 1.00 -11.31
C HIS A 176 -12.19 1.67 -10.66
N MET A 177 -12.53 2.89 -11.07
CA MET A 177 -13.77 3.54 -10.60
C MET A 177 -15.00 2.74 -11.05
N LYS A 178 -15.95 2.59 -10.14
CA LYS A 178 -17.29 2.17 -10.52
C LYS A 178 -17.93 3.30 -11.35
N LYS A 179 -18.26 2.99 -12.59
CA LYS A 179 -19.04 3.86 -13.47
C LYS A 179 -20.52 3.67 -13.10
N ASP A 180 -21.24 4.78 -12.96
CA ASP A 180 -22.68 4.79 -12.71
C ASP A 180 -23.46 4.19 -13.91
#